data_f39a1934ea36d7de55062f59fed45acf
#
_entry.id   f39a1934ea36d7de55062f59fed45acf
#
_cell.length_a   1.000
_cell.length_b   1.000
_cell.length_c   1.000
_cell.angle_alpha   90.00
_cell.angle_beta   90.00
_cell.angle_gamma   90.00
#
_symmetry.space_group_name_H-M   'P 1'
#
loop_
_entity.id
_entity.type
_entity.pdbx_description
1 polymer ?
#
loop_
_entity_poly.entity_id
_entity_poly.type
_entity_poly.pdbx_seq_one_letter_code
_entity_poly.pdbx_strand_id
1 'polypeptide(L)'
;EIIKCDWSSDVCSSDLRWISAQLSSITGPIYAVGTGGNIAKLYNISGQVDETKTMEISELRKVSAYVKSFTYEERVNKLRLNTDRADVIVPAASIYLAAMECAQCPSIFVPDLGLKDGIIQLLYDRYLQRKKSSN
;
A
#
# COMPACT_ATOMS: atom_id res chain seq x y z
N GLU A 1 -24.11 -8.60 -10.57
CA GLU A 1 -23.89 -7.21 -11.03
C GLU A 1 -22.41 -6.91 -10.88
N ILE A 2 -21.71 -6.83 -12.04
CA ILE A 2 -20.27 -6.53 -12.04
C ILE A 2 -20.17 -5.03 -11.82
N ILE A 3 -19.76 -4.61 -10.64
CA ILE A 3 -19.46 -3.22 -10.33
C ILE A 3 -18.18 -2.87 -11.10
N LYS A 4 -18.33 -2.15 -12.21
CA LYS A 4 -17.19 -1.54 -12.89
C LYS A 4 -16.62 -0.45 -11.99
N CYS A 5 -15.54 -0.77 -11.30
CA CYS A 5 -14.72 0.27 -10.67
C CYS A 5 -13.98 1.01 -11.77
N ASP A 6 -14.33 2.25 -11.99
CA ASP A 6 -13.53 3.14 -12.83
C ASP A 6 -12.26 3.51 -12.06
N TRP A 7 -11.18 2.85 -12.41
CA TRP A 7 -9.86 3.05 -11.79
C TRP A 7 -9.26 4.44 -12.00
N SER A 8 -9.97 5.29 -12.75
CA SER A 8 -9.46 6.62 -13.14
C SER A 8 -9.85 7.73 -12.16
N SER A 9 -10.83 7.56 -11.30
CA SER A 9 -11.33 8.67 -10.48
C SER A 9 -11.74 8.34 -9.05
N ASP A 10 -12.06 7.11 -8.70
CA ASP A 10 -12.57 6.81 -7.36
C ASP A 10 -12.04 5.46 -6.82
N VAL A 11 -11.43 5.52 -5.65
CA VAL A 11 -11.36 4.36 -4.75
C VAL A 11 -12.78 3.80 -4.66
N CYS A 12 -12.93 2.52 -4.96
CA CYS A 12 -14.24 1.89 -5.06
C CYS A 12 -15.03 2.18 -3.77
N SER A 13 -16.16 2.86 -3.88
CA SER A 13 -16.97 3.25 -2.73
C SER A 13 -17.44 2.05 -1.87
N SER A 14 -17.45 0.85 -2.47
CA SER A 14 -17.69 -0.41 -1.76
C SER A 14 -16.55 -0.77 -0.80
N ASP A 15 -15.29 -0.54 -1.21
CA ASP A 15 -14.11 -0.85 -0.38
C ASP A 15 -14.03 0.08 0.81
N LEU A 16 -14.31 1.38 0.62
CA LEU A 16 -14.37 2.35 1.71
C LEU A 16 -15.51 2.06 2.68
N ARG A 17 -16.68 1.65 2.19
CA ARG A 17 -17.79 1.23 3.05
C ARG A 17 -17.44 -0.03 3.85
N TRP A 18 -16.77 -0.98 3.22
CA TRP A 18 -16.32 -2.18 3.91
C TRP A 18 -15.31 -1.83 5.01
N ILE A 19 -14.29 -1.00 4.71
CA ILE A 19 -13.32 -0.52 5.70
C ILE A 19 -14.05 0.18 6.85
N SER A 20 -14.94 1.13 6.58
CA SER A 20 -15.70 1.84 7.61
C SER A 20 -16.51 0.91 8.49
N ALA A 21 -17.16 -0.11 7.89
CA ALA A 21 -17.93 -1.10 8.63
C ALA A 21 -17.05 -1.96 9.56
N GLN A 22 -15.86 -2.36 9.10
CA GLN A 22 -14.91 -3.12 9.94
C GLN A 22 -14.37 -2.26 11.09
N LEU A 23 -14.07 -0.99 10.82
CA LEU A 23 -13.50 -0.09 11.82
C LEU A 23 -14.52 0.37 12.87
N SER A 24 -15.81 0.38 12.57
CA SER A 24 -16.86 0.84 13.49
C SER A 24 -16.92 0.07 14.81
N SER A 25 -16.42 -1.16 14.84
CA SER A 25 -16.37 -2.02 16.03
C SER A 25 -15.04 -1.97 16.79
N ILE A 26 -14.05 -1.25 16.26
CA ILE A 26 -12.70 -1.20 16.85
C ILE A 26 -12.60 -0.01 17.80
N THR A 27 -12.32 -0.29 19.07
CA THR A 27 -12.04 0.71 20.10
C THR A 27 -10.55 0.70 20.40
N GLY A 28 -9.77 1.52 19.70
CA GLY A 28 -8.32 1.59 19.95
C GLY A 28 -7.58 2.22 18.77
N PRO A 29 -6.26 2.39 18.89
CA PRO A 29 -5.45 2.96 17.82
C PRO A 29 -5.41 2.01 16.61
N ILE A 30 -5.59 2.58 15.42
CA ILE A 30 -5.51 1.86 14.15
C ILE A 30 -4.19 2.23 13.49
N TYR A 31 -3.45 1.22 13.04
CA TYR A 31 -2.18 1.39 12.35
C TYR A 31 -2.30 0.92 10.92
N ALA A 32 -1.87 1.74 9.98
CA ALA A 32 -1.78 1.36 8.57
C ALA A 32 -0.43 0.70 8.28
N VAL A 33 -0.46 -0.43 7.60
CA VAL A 33 0.74 -1.11 7.09
C VAL A 33 0.60 -1.29 5.59
N GLY A 34 1.50 -0.68 4.83
CA GLY A 34 1.53 -0.77 3.38
C GLY A 34 2.60 -1.75 2.91
N THR A 35 2.20 -2.80 2.22
CA THR A 35 3.11 -3.78 1.62
C THR A 35 3.02 -3.78 0.10
N GLY A 36 4.11 -4.18 -0.54
CA GLY A 36 4.18 -4.32 -1.99
C GLY A 36 4.87 -3.17 -2.72
N GLY A 37 5.09 -3.38 -4.01
CA GLY A 37 6.00 -2.56 -4.79
C GLY A 37 5.54 -1.11 -5.04
N ASN A 38 4.25 -0.83 -5.04
CA ASN A 38 3.76 0.53 -5.31
C ASN A 38 3.98 1.44 -4.11
N ILE A 39 3.60 1.02 -2.90
CA ILE A 39 3.82 1.83 -1.70
C ILE A 39 5.32 1.98 -1.38
N ALA A 40 6.10 0.90 -1.54
CA ALA A 40 7.55 0.96 -1.37
C ALA A 40 8.19 1.96 -2.35
N LYS A 41 7.70 2.02 -3.60
CA LYS A 41 8.21 2.99 -4.57
C LYS A 41 7.78 4.42 -4.25
N LEU A 42 6.55 4.64 -3.78
CA LEU A 42 6.09 5.96 -3.31
C LEU A 42 6.94 6.43 -2.12
N TYR A 43 7.21 5.54 -1.16
CA TYR A 43 8.12 5.84 -0.05
C TYR A 43 9.52 6.23 -0.53
N ASN A 44 10.10 5.49 -1.48
CA ASN A 44 11.41 5.82 -2.04
C ASN A 44 11.42 7.16 -2.80
N ILE A 45 10.33 7.51 -3.50
CA ILE A 45 10.19 8.80 -4.21
C ILE A 45 10.08 9.95 -3.22
N SER A 46 9.53 9.75 -2.02
CA SER A 46 9.47 10.79 -0.98
C SER A 46 10.86 11.26 -0.52
N GLY A 47 11.89 10.46 -0.76
CA GLY A 47 13.24 10.75 -0.30
C GLY A 47 13.42 10.63 1.22
N GLN A 48 12.43 10.10 1.93
CA GLN A 48 12.54 9.85 3.36
C GLN A 48 13.54 8.72 3.62
N VAL A 49 14.52 8.98 4.45
CA VAL A 49 15.46 7.98 4.98
C VAL A 49 15.20 7.90 6.47
N ASP A 50 14.14 7.20 6.84
CA ASP A 50 13.79 6.98 8.22
C ASP A 50 13.93 5.49 8.57
N GLU A 51 14.62 5.19 9.67
CA GLU A 51 14.78 3.82 10.17
C GLU A 51 13.43 3.16 10.49
N THR A 52 12.43 3.97 10.85
CA THR A 52 11.07 3.49 11.16
C THR A 52 10.29 3.10 9.90
N LYS A 53 10.73 3.52 8.70
CA LYS A 53 10.01 3.33 7.43
C LYS A 53 8.53 3.73 7.50
N THR A 54 8.26 4.81 8.21
CA THR A 54 6.91 5.35 8.39
C THR A 54 6.76 6.59 7.53
N MET A 55 5.65 6.69 6.80
CA MET A 55 5.31 7.84 5.98
C MET A 55 4.02 8.48 6.47
N GLU A 56 4.09 9.77 6.76
CA GLU A 56 2.91 10.56 7.12
C GLU A 56 1.95 10.71 5.93
N ILE A 57 0.65 10.77 6.20
CA ILE A 57 -0.37 10.97 5.16
C ILE A 57 -0.15 12.26 4.38
N SER A 58 0.34 13.30 5.03
CA SER A 58 0.70 14.58 4.41
C SER A 58 1.81 14.42 3.37
N GLU A 59 2.77 13.57 3.64
CA GLU A 59 3.88 13.29 2.73
C GLU A 59 3.42 12.41 1.58
N LEU A 60 2.60 11.40 1.86
CA LEU A 60 2.00 10.58 0.80
C LEU A 60 1.17 11.43 -0.17
N ARG A 61 0.45 12.46 0.33
CA ARG A 61 -0.26 13.41 -0.54
C ARG A 61 0.67 14.20 -1.45
N LYS A 62 1.79 14.69 -0.93
CA LYS A 62 2.80 15.40 -1.75
C LYS A 62 3.39 14.50 -2.83
N VAL A 63 3.79 13.29 -2.46
CA VAL A 63 4.34 12.31 -3.40
C VAL A 63 3.30 11.90 -4.44
N SER A 64 2.06 11.70 -4.05
CA SER A 64 0.96 11.41 -4.98
C SER A 64 0.76 12.53 -5.99
N ALA A 65 0.71 13.78 -5.53
CA ALA A 65 0.60 14.95 -6.41
C ALA A 65 1.82 15.08 -7.34
N TYR A 66 3.01 14.85 -6.81
CA TYR A 66 4.26 14.87 -7.57
C TYR A 66 4.25 13.82 -8.69
N VAL A 67 3.94 12.56 -8.39
CA VAL A 67 3.89 11.49 -9.40
C VAL A 67 2.77 11.73 -10.42
N LYS A 68 1.64 12.29 -10.01
CA LYS A 68 0.52 12.64 -10.88
C LYS A 68 0.87 13.76 -11.85
N SER A 69 1.81 14.66 -11.52
CA SER A 69 2.23 15.76 -12.38
C SER A 69 3.05 15.32 -13.61
N PHE A 70 3.57 14.08 -13.59
CA PHE A 70 4.32 13.51 -14.71
C PHE A 70 3.42 12.74 -15.67
N THR A 71 3.72 12.84 -16.97
CA THR A 71 3.14 11.95 -17.98
C THR A 71 3.62 10.51 -17.77
N TYR A 72 2.98 9.55 -18.42
CA TYR A 72 3.41 8.14 -18.38
C TYR A 72 4.88 7.98 -18.79
N GLU A 73 5.28 8.60 -19.91
CA GLU A 73 6.64 8.54 -20.42
C GLU A 73 7.65 9.16 -19.46
N GLU A 74 7.30 10.27 -18.85
CA GLU A 74 8.14 10.90 -17.84
C GLU A 74 8.28 10.05 -16.57
N ARG A 75 7.23 9.34 -16.15
CA ARG A 75 7.31 8.40 -15.03
C ARG A 75 8.30 7.27 -15.33
N VAL A 76 8.28 6.73 -16.55
CA VAL A 76 9.27 5.72 -16.96
C VAL A 76 10.68 6.29 -17.00
N ASN A 77 10.87 7.41 -17.69
CA ASN A 77 12.20 7.93 -17.99
C ASN A 77 12.83 8.71 -16.84
N LYS A 78 12.05 9.59 -16.17
CA LYS A 78 12.56 10.48 -15.11
C LYS A 78 12.47 9.83 -13.73
N LEU A 79 11.37 9.15 -13.41
CA LEU A 79 11.19 8.49 -12.12
C LEU A 79 11.71 7.04 -12.13
N ARG A 80 12.19 6.57 -13.29
CA ARG A 80 12.73 5.21 -13.48
C ARG A 80 11.76 4.14 -12.98
N LEU A 81 10.50 4.28 -13.37
CA LEU A 81 9.48 3.27 -13.12
C LEU A 81 9.46 2.26 -14.26
N ASN A 82 9.25 0.98 -13.92
CA ASN A 82 8.94 -0.01 -14.95
C ASN A 82 7.60 0.38 -15.60
N THR A 83 7.40 -0.01 -16.85
CA THR A 83 6.20 0.28 -17.64
C THR A 83 4.91 -0.06 -16.89
N ASP A 84 4.81 -1.28 -16.34
CA ASP A 84 3.65 -1.74 -15.58
C ASP A 84 3.36 -0.88 -14.34
N ARG A 85 4.41 -0.38 -13.68
CA ARG A 85 4.28 0.47 -12.49
C ARG A 85 3.96 1.90 -12.82
N ALA A 86 4.50 2.42 -13.92
CA ALA A 86 4.25 3.79 -14.36
C ALA A 86 2.76 4.05 -14.65
N ASP A 87 2.03 3.00 -15.05
CA ASP A 87 0.60 3.04 -15.31
C ASP A 87 -0.23 3.05 -14.00
N VAL A 88 0.12 2.16 -13.06
CA VAL A 88 -0.72 1.91 -11.88
C VAL A 88 -0.33 2.72 -10.63
N ILE A 89 0.81 3.42 -10.61
CA ILE A 89 1.30 4.07 -9.39
C ILE A 89 0.39 5.23 -8.93
N VAL A 90 -0.23 5.96 -9.86
CA VAL A 90 -1.13 7.07 -9.54
C VAL A 90 -2.43 6.56 -8.92
N PRO A 91 -3.16 5.62 -9.53
CA PRO A 91 -4.33 5.03 -8.88
C PRO A 91 -3.97 4.33 -7.57
N ALA A 92 -2.82 3.65 -7.48
CA ALA A 92 -2.38 3.04 -6.23
C ALA A 92 -2.19 4.07 -5.11
N ALA A 93 -1.56 5.22 -5.38
CA ALA A 93 -1.42 6.30 -4.41
C ALA A 93 -2.78 6.83 -3.92
N SER A 94 -3.74 6.97 -4.83
CA SER A 94 -5.10 7.39 -4.49
C SER A 94 -5.81 6.38 -3.59
N ILE A 95 -5.63 5.08 -3.82
CA ILE A 95 -6.19 4.01 -2.98
C ILE A 95 -5.61 4.06 -1.57
N TYR A 96 -4.28 4.20 -1.43
CA TYR A 96 -3.66 4.31 -0.10
C TYR A 96 -4.17 5.53 0.66
N LEU A 97 -4.24 6.70 0.00
CA LEU A 97 -4.74 7.93 0.62
C LEU A 97 -6.17 7.77 1.11
N ALA A 98 -7.06 7.27 0.26
CA ALA A 98 -8.46 7.11 0.62
C ALA A 98 -8.66 6.08 1.74
N ALA A 99 -7.91 4.98 1.74
CA ALA A 99 -7.96 3.99 2.81
C ALA A 99 -7.48 4.58 4.15
N MET A 100 -6.37 5.33 4.14
CA MET A 100 -5.84 5.99 5.34
C MET A 100 -6.79 7.07 5.87
N GLU A 101 -7.39 7.87 4.99
CA GLU A 101 -8.38 8.89 5.36
C GLU A 101 -9.62 8.24 5.98
N CYS A 102 -10.13 7.19 5.35
CA CYS A 102 -11.28 6.44 5.85
C CYS A 102 -11.00 5.81 7.23
N ALA A 103 -9.80 5.29 7.43
CA ALA A 103 -9.36 4.68 8.68
C ALA A 103 -8.85 5.71 9.71
N GLN A 104 -8.80 6.99 9.36
CA GLN A 104 -8.23 8.06 10.19
C GLN A 104 -6.79 7.76 10.65
N CYS A 105 -6.02 7.07 9.81
CA CYS A 105 -4.63 6.75 10.08
C CYS A 105 -3.73 7.92 9.65
N PRO A 106 -2.99 8.56 10.55
CA PRO A 106 -2.12 9.69 10.23
C PRO A 106 -0.86 9.27 9.46
N SER A 107 -0.45 8.03 9.60
CA SER A 107 0.77 7.50 8.99
C SER A 107 0.62 6.05 8.56
N ILE A 108 1.49 5.62 7.65
CA ILE A 108 1.57 4.25 7.14
C ILE A 108 2.99 3.72 7.30
N PHE A 109 3.13 2.55 7.91
CA PHE A 109 4.37 1.82 7.99
C PHE A 109 4.61 1.04 6.69
N VAL A 110 5.78 1.17 6.08
CA VAL A 110 6.14 0.57 4.78
C VAL A 110 7.33 -0.38 4.95
N PRO A 111 7.13 -1.61 5.47
CA PRO A 111 8.20 -2.57 5.65
C PRO A 111 8.76 -3.07 4.32
N ASP A 112 10.02 -3.50 4.32
CA ASP A 112 10.64 -4.20 3.17
C ASP A 112 10.18 -5.67 3.08
N LEU A 113 8.90 -5.90 3.35
CA LEU A 113 8.28 -7.21 3.33
C LEU A 113 7.18 -7.24 2.28
N GLY A 114 7.03 -8.39 1.65
CA GLY A 114 5.99 -8.61 0.66
C GLY A 114 5.31 -9.97 0.85
N LEU A 115 4.34 -10.26 0.01
CA LEU A 115 3.59 -11.51 0.02
C LEU A 115 4.49 -12.76 -0.01
N LYS A 116 5.57 -12.71 -0.80
CA LYS A 116 6.55 -13.81 -0.89
C LYS A 116 7.18 -14.15 0.46
N ASP A 117 7.51 -13.15 1.26
CA ASP A 117 8.17 -13.33 2.56
C ASP A 117 7.20 -14.00 3.54
N GLY A 118 5.93 -13.58 3.53
CA GLY A 118 4.89 -14.22 4.33
C GLY A 118 4.61 -15.67 3.92
N ILE A 119 4.62 -15.98 2.62
CA ILE A 119 4.45 -17.35 2.12
C ILE A 119 5.62 -18.23 2.57
N ILE A 120 6.86 -17.76 2.44
CA ILE A 120 8.04 -18.50 2.87
C ILE A 120 7.98 -18.79 4.38
N GLN A 121 7.63 -17.78 5.18
CA GLN A 121 7.49 -17.95 6.63
C GLN A 121 6.41 -18.99 6.97
N LEU A 122 5.23 -18.91 6.33
CA LEU A 122 4.16 -19.87 6.54
C LEU A 122 4.56 -21.31 6.18
N LEU A 123 5.27 -21.50 5.08
CA LEU A 123 5.75 -22.81 4.66
C LEU A 123 6.80 -23.36 5.63
N TYR A 124 7.69 -22.52 6.12
CA TYR A 124 8.68 -22.88 7.12
C TYR A 124 8.04 -23.32 8.45
N ASP A 125 7.07 -22.55 8.93
CA ASP A 125 6.35 -22.89 10.17
C ASP A 125 5.61 -24.22 10.05
N ARG A 126 4.95 -24.48 8.92
CA ARG A 126 4.30 -25.77 8.64
C ARG A 126 5.30 -26.92 8.59
N TYR A 127 6.47 -26.72 8.01
CA TYR A 127 7.54 -27.72 7.99
C TYR A 127 7.99 -28.07 9.43
N LEU A 128 8.22 -27.06 10.27
CA LEU A 128 8.61 -27.28 11.66
C LEU A 128 7.55 -28.03 12.48
N GLN A 129 6.27 -27.71 12.28
CA GLN A 129 5.15 -28.40 12.93
C GLN A 129 5.12 -29.90 12.55
N ARG A 130 5.24 -30.21 11.26
CA ARG A 130 5.30 -31.60 10.79
C ARG A 130 6.47 -32.39 11.40
N LYS A 131 7.63 -31.76 11.49
CA LYS A 131 8.83 -32.38 12.07
C LYS A 131 8.66 -32.70 13.56
N LYS A 132 7.97 -31.82 14.31
CA LYS A 132 7.64 -32.05 15.72
C LYS A 132 6.62 -33.15 15.92
N SER A 133 5.71 -33.37 15.00
CA SER A 133 4.68 -34.42 15.07
C SER A 133 5.21 -35.81 14.64
N SER A 134 6.40 -35.89 14.05
CA SER A 134 7.01 -37.11 13.55
C SER A 134 8.08 -37.67 14.52
N ASN A 135 8.32 -37.01 15.64
CA ASN A 135 9.16 -37.47 16.77
C ASN A 135 8.29 -37.77 17.99
#